data_6774a57b666a9a4e7d6521ab1249946e
#
_entry.id   6774a57b666a9a4e7d6521ab1249946e
#
_cell.length_a   1.000
_cell.length_b   1.000
_cell.length_c   1.000
_cell.angle_alpha   90.00
_cell.angle_beta   90.00
_cell.angle_gamma   90.00
#
_symmetry.space_group_name_H-M   'P 1'
#
loop_
_entity.id
_entity.type
_entity.pdbx_description
1 polymer ?
#
loop_
_entity_poly.entity_id
_entity_poly.type
_entity_poly.pdbx_seq_one_letter_code
_entity_poly.pdbx_strand_id
1 'polypeptide(L)'
;MRTSIATVSLSGSLTEKLTAASRAGFDGVEIFENDLLASPLTPEEIRARCADLGLTIDLYQPMRDVEALPPQEFARALRRARHKFELMRRLGAGTVLVCSSVSPHAVDDDALAAEQLGALADLAQESGIRVAYEALAWGRHVSTYDHAWRIVEAAGHPALGTCLDSFHILSRGSDPKGIEDIPGEKIFFLQLADAPLLAMDVLQWSRHYRCFPGQGGFDVAGLLRHVLRTGYDGPLSLEVFNDVFRQSEAGPTAVDAQRSLRVLQEAVGLTAPPAPVVPSGFAFAELVTPDAEPVAALLAALGFARTARHRGKPVDLWQRGEARILVNTGPAERRDGTRLAAVGLESPGPEGAARRAEALLAPVLPRRRGPGDAPLEAVAAPDGTELFFCATRRPGLPDWRADFEDTATAPDADDGWRVDHLSLTQPWHQFDEAALFHRSVLGLRPLESVDVADPYGLLRSRAVTNDDGSVRIVLTVGAAPTDDTAHAQHIALATDDVVAAARRFRAAGGRLLPIPANYYDDLAARYEFADGELETYRDLGILYDRDDHGTFRHCYTRTVGRVFLELLQRDGGYRGYGAANAPVRLAAQHVVRGFTGG
;
A
#
# COMPACT_ATOMS: atom_id res chain seq x y z
N MET A 1 19.70 2.76 -11.96
CA MET A 1 20.12 1.34 -11.88
C MET A 1 19.02 0.47 -12.49
N ARG A 2 19.38 -0.71 -13.01
CA ARG A 2 18.41 -1.70 -13.50
C ARG A 2 17.54 -2.21 -12.34
N THR A 3 16.32 -2.61 -12.66
CA THR A 3 15.36 -3.17 -11.71
C THR A 3 15.01 -4.61 -12.06
N SER A 4 14.86 -5.46 -11.05
CA SER A 4 14.53 -6.86 -11.20
C SER A 4 13.49 -7.28 -10.15
N ILE A 5 12.81 -8.39 -10.39
CA ILE A 5 11.85 -8.96 -9.44
C ILE A 5 11.91 -10.48 -9.46
N ALA A 6 11.93 -11.09 -8.28
CA ALA A 6 11.81 -12.53 -8.15
C ALA A 6 10.37 -12.98 -8.48
N THR A 7 10.25 -14.01 -9.33
CA THR A 7 8.93 -14.52 -9.74
C THR A 7 8.11 -15.05 -8.56
N VAL A 8 8.75 -15.40 -7.44
CA VAL A 8 8.07 -15.76 -6.20
C VAL A 8 7.26 -14.63 -5.58
N SER A 9 7.58 -13.37 -5.88
CA SER A 9 6.88 -12.17 -5.39
C SER A 9 5.51 -11.96 -6.03
N LEU A 10 5.20 -12.68 -7.11
CA LEU A 10 3.99 -12.53 -7.91
C LEU A 10 3.16 -13.82 -7.88
N SER A 11 1.85 -13.67 -8.10
CA SER A 11 0.91 -14.79 -8.29
C SER A 11 0.82 -15.24 -9.76
N GLY A 12 0.16 -16.36 -10.01
CA GLY A 12 -0.12 -16.87 -11.35
C GLY A 12 0.96 -17.80 -11.90
N SER A 13 0.81 -18.19 -13.16
CA SER A 13 1.78 -18.99 -13.92
C SER A 13 3.05 -18.18 -14.21
N LEU A 14 4.16 -18.86 -14.49
CA LEU A 14 5.41 -18.16 -14.86
C LEU A 14 5.21 -17.19 -16.02
N THR A 15 4.45 -17.57 -17.05
CA THR A 15 4.18 -16.69 -18.20
C THR A 15 3.41 -15.42 -17.83
N GLU A 16 2.44 -15.52 -16.92
CA GLU A 16 1.70 -14.36 -16.41
C GLU A 16 2.61 -13.44 -15.59
N LYS A 17 3.45 -14.01 -14.72
CA LYS A 17 4.44 -13.27 -13.92
C LYS A 17 5.44 -12.51 -14.78
N LEU A 18 6.00 -13.15 -15.82
CA LEU A 18 6.92 -12.52 -16.77
C LEU A 18 6.24 -11.37 -17.52
N THR A 19 5.00 -11.57 -17.95
CA THR A 19 4.22 -10.54 -18.63
C THR A 19 3.92 -9.36 -17.70
N ALA A 20 3.57 -9.62 -16.46
CA ALA A 20 3.32 -8.59 -15.44
C ALA A 20 4.58 -7.76 -15.14
N ALA A 21 5.72 -8.42 -14.92
CA ALA A 21 7.01 -7.76 -14.68
C ALA A 21 7.41 -6.83 -15.84
N SER A 22 7.32 -7.34 -17.09
CA SER A 22 7.62 -6.54 -18.29
C SER A 22 6.71 -5.32 -18.41
N ARG A 23 5.40 -5.49 -18.24
CA ARG A 23 4.41 -4.39 -18.33
C ARG A 23 4.59 -3.34 -17.22
N ALA A 24 5.04 -3.75 -16.05
CA ALA A 24 5.35 -2.83 -14.95
C ALA A 24 6.67 -2.05 -15.18
N GLY A 25 7.48 -2.46 -16.16
CA GLY A 25 8.73 -1.79 -16.55
C GLY A 25 9.96 -2.30 -15.78
N PHE A 26 9.95 -3.55 -15.34
CA PHE A 26 11.17 -4.22 -14.86
C PHE A 26 12.11 -4.54 -16.02
N ASP A 27 13.43 -4.47 -15.76
CA ASP A 27 14.48 -4.81 -16.73
C ASP A 27 14.86 -6.30 -16.69
N GLY A 28 14.57 -6.98 -15.58
CA GLY A 28 14.93 -8.38 -15.39
C GLY A 28 14.07 -9.10 -14.35
N VAL A 29 14.35 -10.40 -14.23
CA VAL A 29 13.66 -11.28 -13.28
C VAL A 29 14.64 -12.25 -12.62
N GLU A 30 14.31 -12.67 -11.41
CA GLU A 30 14.86 -13.86 -10.78
C GLU A 30 13.88 -15.01 -11.00
N ILE A 31 14.33 -16.10 -11.57
CA ILE A 31 13.48 -17.29 -11.77
C ILE A 31 13.52 -18.17 -10.52
N PHE A 32 12.38 -18.24 -9.83
CA PHE A 32 12.20 -19.16 -8.72
C PHE A 32 12.01 -20.58 -9.23
N GLU A 33 12.75 -21.54 -8.69
CA GLU A 33 12.79 -22.94 -9.16
C GLU A 33 11.41 -23.56 -9.31
N ASN A 34 10.52 -23.37 -8.33
CA ASN A 34 9.18 -23.95 -8.38
C ASN A 34 8.34 -23.41 -9.55
N ASP A 35 8.54 -22.17 -9.94
CA ASP A 35 7.83 -21.58 -11.08
C ASP A 35 8.30 -22.19 -12.41
N LEU A 36 9.61 -22.46 -12.52
CA LEU A 36 10.15 -23.20 -13.66
C LEU A 36 9.61 -24.63 -13.72
N LEU A 37 9.63 -25.34 -12.57
CA LEU A 37 9.17 -26.74 -12.49
C LEU A 37 7.67 -26.88 -12.78
N ALA A 38 6.87 -25.88 -12.42
CA ALA A 38 5.43 -25.86 -12.70
C ALA A 38 5.09 -25.38 -14.13
N SER A 39 6.05 -24.82 -14.87
CA SER A 39 5.83 -24.31 -16.21
C SER A 39 5.71 -25.43 -17.23
N PRO A 40 4.76 -25.36 -18.20
CA PRO A 40 4.73 -26.27 -19.32
C PRO A 40 5.81 -25.96 -20.39
N LEU A 41 6.46 -24.81 -20.30
CA LEU A 41 7.49 -24.36 -21.24
C LEU A 41 8.85 -24.96 -20.89
N THR A 42 9.63 -25.28 -21.91
CA THR A 42 11.04 -25.66 -21.76
C THR A 42 11.89 -24.47 -21.30
N PRO A 43 13.09 -24.71 -20.73
CA PRO A 43 14.01 -23.61 -20.37
C PRO A 43 14.33 -22.68 -21.54
N GLU A 44 14.50 -23.22 -22.74
CA GLU A 44 14.75 -22.46 -23.98
C GLU A 44 13.57 -21.57 -24.37
N GLU A 45 12.35 -22.07 -24.25
CA GLU A 45 11.13 -21.31 -24.52
C GLU A 45 10.92 -20.18 -23.49
N ILE A 46 11.23 -20.44 -22.20
CA ILE A 46 11.21 -19.40 -21.15
C ILE A 46 12.24 -18.32 -21.45
N ARG A 47 13.48 -18.71 -21.83
CA ARG A 47 14.53 -17.77 -22.24
C ARG A 47 14.07 -16.90 -23.42
N ALA A 48 13.51 -17.53 -24.46
CA ALA A 48 12.98 -16.81 -25.61
C ALA A 48 11.84 -15.86 -25.20
N ARG A 49 10.93 -16.31 -24.34
CA ARG A 49 9.83 -15.50 -23.83
C ARG A 49 10.33 -14.28 -23.03
N CYS A 50 11.35 -14.43 -22.17
CA CYS A 50 11.96 -13.30 -21.48
C CYS A 50 12.56 -12.30 -22.48
N ALA A 51 13.29 -12.78 -23.51
CA ALA A 51 13.86 -11.93 -24.54
C ALA A 51 12.79 -11.17 -25.32
N ASP A 52 11.69 -11.82 -25.71
CA ASP A 52 10.54 -11.19 -26.40
C ASP A 52 9.88 -10.10 -25.55
N LEU A 53 9.91 -10.26 -24.22
CA LEU A 53 9.36 -9.30 -23.25
C LEU A 53 10.37 -8.21 -22.84
N GLY A 54 11.60 -8.24 -23.36
CA GLY A 54 12.68 -7.32 -22.99
C GLY A 54 13.23 -7.55 -21.59
N LEU A 55 13.04 -8.75 -21.00
CA LEU A 55 13.52 -9.11 -19.68
C LEU A 55 14.83 -9.91 -19.76
N THR A 56 15.76 -9.60 -18.88
CA THR A 56 16.92 -10.48 -18.60
C THR A 56 16.59 -11.47 -17.50
N ILE A 57 17.23 -12.64 -17.51
CA ILE A 57 17.17 -13.57 -16.38
C ILE A 57 18.42 -13.33 -15.55
N ASP A 58 18.28 -12.57 -14.45
CA ASP A 58 19.38 -12.07 -13.66
C ASP A 58 19.88 -13.09 -12.64
N LEU A 59 18.98 -13.95 -12.13
CA LEU A 59 19.28 -14.95 -11.11
C LEU A 59 18.38 -16.18 -11.26
N TYR A 60 18.93 -17.35 -10.97
CA TYR A 60 18.18 -18.58 -10.74
C TYR A 60 18.24 -18.99 -9.28
N GLN A 61 17.11 -19.31 -8.64
CA GLN A 61 17.03 -19.52 -7.20
C GLN A 61 16.00 -20.58 -6.76
N PRO A 62 16.22 -21.19 -5.59
CA PRO A 62 17.45 -21.26 -4.81
C PRO A 62 18.20 -22.59 -5.01
N MET A 63 19.47 -22.61 -4.70
CA MET A 63 20.23 -23.82 -4.42
C MET A 63 20.53 -23.89 -2.92
N ARG A 64 20.31 -25.05 -2.29
CA ARG A 64 20.34 -25.20 -0.84
C ARG A 64 21.20 -26.38 -0.41
N ASP A 65 21.73 -26.29 0.83
CA ASP A 65 22.44 -27.36 1.50
C ASP A 65 23.61 -27.90 0.68
N VAL A 66 24.60 -27.07 0.43
CA VAL A 66 25.78 -27.40 -0.39
C VAL A 66 27.11 -27.21 0.31
N GLU A 67 27.18 -26.44 1.41
CA GLU A 67 28.42 -26.16 2.12
C GLU A 67 28.47 -26.81 3.52
N ALA A 68 29.68 -26.96 4.03
CA ALA A 68 30.00 -27.55 5.34
C ALA A 68 29.40 -28.95 5.53
N LEU A 69 29.40 -29.76 4.48
CA LEU A 69 28.80 -31.09 4.48
C LEU A 69 29.86 -32.18 4.61
N PRO A 70 29.50 -33.35 5.21
CA PRO A 70 30.34 -34.55 5.14
C PRO A 70 30.64 -34.93 3.68
N PRO A 71 31.81 -35.59 3.40
CA PRO A 71 32.29 -35.82 2.03
C PRO A 71 31.27 -36.52 1.10
N GLN A 72 30.52 -37.47 1.60
CA GLN A 72 29.51 -38.21 0.79
C GLN A 72 28.32 -37.31 0.41
N GLU A 73 27.85 -36.47 1.34
CA GLU A 73 26.75 -35.53 1.12
C GLU A 73 27.18 -34.41 0.17
N PHE A 74 28.40 -33.89 0.34
CA PHE A 74 28.97 -32.91 -0.57
C PHE A 74 29.12 -33.44 -2.00
N ALA A 75 29.63 -34.67 -2.16
CA ALA A 75 29.71 -35.30 -3.49
C ALA A 75 28.32 -35.45 -4.16
N ARG A 76 27.25 -35.69 -3.38
CA ARG A 76 25.86 -35.68 -3.89
C ARG A 76 25.42 -34.26 -4.28
N ALA A 77 25.76 -33.26 -3.48
CA ALA A 77 25.44 -31.86 -3.79
C ALA A 77 26.11 -31.40 -5.10
N LEU A 78 27.38 -31.73 -5.34
CA LEU A 78 28.06 -31.42 -6.60
C LEU A 78 27.45 -32.11 -7.82
N ARG A 79 27.01 -33.38 -7.69
CA ARG A 79 26.29 -34.05 -8.80
C ARG A 79 24.98 -33.35 -9.14
N ARG A 80 24.20 -32.92 -8.12
CA ARG A 80 22.99 -32.14 -8.31
C ARG A 80 23.29 -30.78 -8.96
N ALA A 81 24.35 -30.12 -8.52
CA ALA A 81 24.79 -28.84 -9.05
C ALA A 81 25.08 -28.91 -10.57
N ARG A 82 25.77 -29.97 -11.05
CA ARG A 82 26.02 -30.16 -12.50
C ARG A 82 24.74 -30.15 -13.32
N HIS A 83 23.70 -30.87 -12.88
CA HIS A 83 22.43 -30.89 -13.58
C HIS A 83 21.72 -29.52 -13.51
N LYS A 84 21.82 -28.83 -12.37
CA LYS A 84 21.24 -27.51 -12.20
C LYS A 84 21.95 -26.48 -13.10
N PHE A 85 23.25 -26.52 -13.21
CA PHE A 85 24.04 -25.62 -14.07
C PHE A 85 23.74 -25.86 -15.56
N GLU A 86 23.56 -27.13 -15.98
CA GLU A 86 23.12 -27.42 -17.34
C GLU A 86 21.71 -26.87 -17.63
N LEU A 87 20.78 -27.00 -16.69
CA LEU A 87 19.46 -26.38 -16.78
C LEU A 87 19.56 -24.86 -16.91
N MET A 88 20.37 -24.21 -16.08
CA MET A 88 20.59 -22.76 -16.09
C MET A 88 21.22 -22.28 -17.42
N ARG A 89 22.15 -23.05 -17.98
CA ARG A 89 22.74 -22.73 -19.28
C ARG A 89 21.68 -22.70 -20.39
N ARG A 90 20.75 -23.65 -20.40
CA ARG A 90 19.62 -23.72 -21.33
C ARG A 90 18.65 -22.55 -21.09
N LEU A 91 18.38 -22.22 -19.84
CA LEU A 91 17.55 -21.08 -19.43
C LEU A 91 18.21 -19.72 -19.74
N GLY A 92 19.54 -19.67 -19.82
CA GLY A 92 20.30 -18.44 -20.04
C GLY A 92 20.55 -17.64 -18.74
N ALA A 93 20.44 -18.29 -17.57
CA ALA A 93 20.73 -17.68 -16.27
C ALA A 93 22.24 -17.78 -15.95
N GLY A 94 22.88 -16.66 -15.71
CA GLY A 94 24.34 -16.59 -15.45
C GLY A 94 24.73 -16.56 -13.98
N THR A 95 23.77 -16.47 -13.06
CA THR A 95 24.02 -16.42 -11.61
C THR A 95 23.07 -17.34 -10.87
N VAL A 96 23.57 -18.13 -9.91
CA VAL A 96 22.76 -18.97 -9.02
C VAL A 96 22.81 -18.44 -7.60
N LEU A 97 21.65 -18.36 -6.95
CA LEU A 97 21.58 -18.13 -5.52
C LEU A 97 21.87 -19.42 -4.76
N VAL A 98 22.84 -19.38 -3.87
CA VAL A 98 23.15 -20.46 -2.93
C VAL A 98 22.90 -19.96 -1.52
N CYS A 99 21.86 -20.50 -0.88
CA CYS A 99 21.52 -20.14 0.49
C CYS A 99 22.37 -20.96 1.48
N SER A 100 22.75 -20.32 2.59
CA SER A 100 23.43 -20.99 3.70
C SER A 100 22.67 -22.21 4.20
N SER A 101 23.41 -23.25 4.58
CA SER A 101 22.86 -24.56 4.90
C SER A 101 21.97 -24.53 6.13
N VAL A 102 20.83 -25.21 6.02
CA VAL A 102 19.93 -25.56 7.12
C VAL A 102 19.94 -27.06 7.41
N SER A 103 20.78 -27.81 6.68
CA SER A 103 20.90 -29.25 6.79
C SER A 103 21.29 -29.67 8.21
N PRO A 104 20.68 -30.70 8.78
CA PRO A 104 21.12 -31.28 10.05
C PRO A 104 22.51 -31.93 9.95
N HIS A 105 23.00 -32.18 8.74
CA HIS A 105 24.32 -32.78 8.48
C HIS A 105 25.43 -31.73 8.34
N ALA A 106 25.09 -30.44 8.22
CA ALA A 106 26.09 -29.37 8.15
C ALA A 106 26.86 -29.28 9.46
N VAL A 107 28.18 -29.12 9.36
CA VAL A 107 29.09 -28.96 10.50
C VAL A 107 29.49 -27.50 10.66
N ASP A 108 29.86 -27.11 11.87
CA ASP A 108 30.31 -25.75 12.18
C ASP A 108 31.81 -25.62 11.87
N ASP A 109 32.13 -25.42 10.60
CA ASP A 109 33.51 -25.36 10.09
C ASP A 109 33.58 -24.40 8.88
N ASP A 110 34.02 -23.18 9.12
CA ASP A 110 34.15 -22.14 8.09
C ASP A 110 35.20 -22.50 7.02
N ALA A 111 36.29 -23.20 7.39
CA ALA A 111 37.31 -23.61 6.43
C ALA A 111 36.77 -24.65 5.46
N LEU A 112 36.01 -25.62 5.97
CA LEU A 112 35.32 -26.61 5.14
C LEU A 112 34.25 -25.94 4.26
N ALA A 113 33.49 -24.99 4.79
CA ALA A 113 32.49 -24.25 4.02
C ALA A 113 33.16 -23.48 2.85
N ALA A 114 34.27 -22.80 3.11
CA ALA A 114 35.02 -22.08 2.10
C ALA A 114 35.62 -23.01 1.01
N GLU A 115 36.21 -24.15 1.41
CA GLU A 115 36.71 -25.19 0.48
C GLU A 115 35.59 -25.71 -0.43
N GLN A 116 34.43 -26.06 0.16
CA GLN A 116 33.32 -26.65 -0.59
C GLN A 116 32.60 -25.63 -1.48
N LEU A 117 32.45 -24.38 -1.06
CA LEU A 117 31.93 -23.31 -1.91
C LEU A 117 32.93 -22.98 -3.05
N GLY A 118 34.22 -23.04 -2.81
CA GLY A 118 35.25 -22.92 -3.85
C GLY A 118 35.11 -24.02 -4.91
N ALA A 119 35.00 -25.29 -4.49
CA ALA A 119 34.79 -26.41 -5.40
C ALA A 119 33.47 -26.35 -6.17
N LEU A 120 32.41 -25.79 -5.56
CA LEU A 120 31.14 -25.51 -6.26
C LEU A 120 31.33 -24.40 -7.30
N ALA A 121 32.11 -23.37 -6.97
CA ALA A 121 32.38 -22.24 -7.87
C ALA A 121 33.28 -22.65 -9.05
N ASP A 122 34.25 -23.56 -8.87
CA ASP A 122 34.98 -24.19 -9.96
C ASP A 122 34.03 -24.86 -10.97
N LEU A 123 33.12 -25.69 -10.45
CA LEU A 123 32.12 -26.37 -11.28
C LEU A 123 31.17 -25.38 -11.98
N ALA A 124 30.77 -24.30 -11.31
CA ALA A 124 29.92 -23.26 -11.88
C ALA A 124 30.62 -22.49 -13.00
N GLN A 125 31.92 -22.17 -12.80
CA GLN A 125 32.76 -21.47 -13.77
C GLN A 125 32.93 -22.26 -15.07
N GLU A 126 33.05 -23.60 -15.01
CA GLU A 126 33.05 -24.46 -16.20
C GLU A 126 31.81 -24.28 -17.08
N SER A 127 30.71 -23.90 -16.47
CA SER A 127 29.41 -23.63 -17.14
C SER A 127 29.17 -22.15 -17.44
N GLY A 128 30.14 -21.25 -17.14
CA GLY A 128 29.96 -19.81 -17.26
C GLY A 128 28.99 -19.20 -16.25
N ILE A 129 28.82 -19.84 -15.09
CA ILE A 129 27.88 -19.43 -14.03
C ILE A 129 28.68 -18.89 -12.83
N ARG A 130 28.11 -17.88 -12.17
CA ARG A 130 28.60 -17.32 -10.90
C ARG A 130 27.74 -17.82 -9.75
N VAL A 131 28.33 -18.00 -8.60
CA VAL A 131 27.68 -18.40 -7.34
C VAL A 131 27.55 -17.19 -6.43
N ALA A 132 26.32 -16.80 -6.13
CA ALA A 132 26.00 -15.77 -5.15
C ALA A 132 25.58 -16.44 -3.84
N TYR A 133 26.45 -16.37 -2.81
CA TYR A 133 26.20 -17.01 -1.51
C TYR A 133 25.47 -16.07 -0.57
N GLU A 134 24.36 -16.54 0.01
CA GLU A 134 23.47 -15.78 0.87
C GLU A 134 23.39 -16.38 2.28
N ALA A 135 23.50 -15.55 3.30
CA ALA A 135 23.21 -15.93 4.67
C ALA A 135 21.69 -15.88 4.96
N LEU A 136 21.02 -17.02 5.07
CA LEU A 136 19.65 -17.07 5.59
C LEU A 136 19.62 -16.66 7.07
N ALA A 137 18.66 -15.81 7.48
CA ALA A 137 18.52 -15.39 8.86
C ALA A 137 18.29 -16.58 9.86
N TRP A 138 17.91 -17.74 9.35
CA TRP A 138 17.75 -19.00 10.07
C TRP A 138 18.78 -20.07 9.64
N GLY A 139 19.86 -19.66 8.98
CA GLY A 139 20.95 -20.57 8.62
C GLY A 139 21.50 -21.28 9.85
N ARG A 140 21.85 -22.55 9.68
CA ARG A 140 22.24 -23.40 10.82
C ARG A 140 23.50 -22.90 11.55
N HIS A 141 24.54 -22.57 10.79
CA HIS A 141 25.81 -22.06 11.31
C HIS A 141 26.10 -20.65 10.76
N VAL A 142 25.73 -20.39 9.51
CA VAL A 142 25.91 -19.09 8.85
C VAL A 142 24.56 -18.40 8.72
N SER A 143 24.33 -17.34 9.51
CA SER A 143 23.04 -16.64 9.58
C SER A 143 23.17 -15.10 9.53
N THR A 144 24.36 -14.57 9.29
CA THR A 144 24.61 -13.14 9.12
C THR A 144 25.47 -12.89 7.88
N TYR A 145 25.26 -11.74 7.23
CA TYR A 145 25.96 -11.41 5.97
C TYR A 145 27.48 -11.29 6.13
N ASP A 146 27.95 -10.77 7.27
CA ASP A 146 29.37 -10.63 7.60
C ASP A 146 30.04 -12.00 7.77
N HIS A 147 29.33 -12.98 8.34
CA HIS A 147 29.82 -14.36 8.43
C HIS A 147 29.92 -15.00 7.03
N ALA A 148 28.86 -14.86 6.21
CA ALA A 148 28.90 -15.36 4.83
C ALA A 148 30.03 -14.72 4.03
N TRP A 149 30.26 -13.41 4.20
CA TRP A 149 31.35 -12.70 3.52
C TRP A 149 32.73 -13.26 3.93
N ARG A 150 33.01 -13.49 5.22
CA ARG A 150 34.28 -14.09 5.66
C ARG A 150 34.57 -15.43 4.97
N ILE A 151 33.56 -16.27 4.78
CA ILE A 151 33.68 -17.55 4.09
C ILE A 151 33.95 -17.35 2.60
N VAL A 152 33.24 -16.45 1.94
CA VAL A 152 33.45 -16.10 0.54
C VAL A 152 34.85 -15.52 0.31
N GLU A 153 35.30 -14.65 1.19
CA GLU A 153 36.66 -14.07 1.17
C GLU A 153 37.73 -15.15 1.36
N ALA A 154 37.55 -16.05 2.34
CA ALA A 154 38.47 -17.17 2.59
C ALA A 154 38.56 -18.15 1.41
N ALA A 155 37.47 -18.39 0.69
CA ALA A 155 37.46 -19.22 -0.52
C ALA A 155 38.21 -18.56 -1.68
N GLY A 156 38.24 -17.22 -1.77
CA GLY A 156 39.02 -16.44 -2.71
C GLY A 156 38.74 -16.69 -4.19
N HIS A 157 37.59 -17.29 -4.54
CA HIS A 157 37.28 -17.74 -5.89
C HIS A 157 36.64 -16.64 -6.76
N PRO A 158 37.04 -16.42 -8.04
CA PRO A 158 36.52 -15.34 -8.88
C PRO A 158 35.02 -15.51 -9.22
N ALA A 159 34.52 -16.75 -9.37
CA ALA A 159 33.11 -17.05 -9.65
C ALA A 159 32.27 -17.21 -8.38
N LEU A 160 32.80 -16.91 -7.18
CA LEU A 160 32.09 -16.87 -5.92
C LEU A 160 32.02 -15.44 -5.40
N GLY A 161 30.85 -14.99 -5.07
CA GLY A 161 30.55 -13.71 -4.43
C GLY A 161 29.38 -13.85 -3.46
N THR A 162 28.90 -12.74 -2.91
CA THR A 162 27.78 -12.74 -1.96
C THR A 162 26.50 -12.25 -2.63
N CYS A 163 25.37 -12.76 -2.15
CA CYS A 163 24.06 -12.14 -2.29
C CYS A 163 23.71 -11.47 -0.97
N LEU A 164 23.32 -10.21 -1.02
CA LEU A 164 22.82 -9.46 0.13
C LEU A 164 21.30 -9.38 0.04
N ASP A 165 20.60 -9.91 1.04
CA ASP A 165 19.15 -9.77 1.18
C ASP A 165 18.84 -8.86 2.37
N SER A 166 18.12 -7.76 2.11
CA SER A 166 17.80 -6.77 3.13
C SER A 166 16.94 -7.33 4.26
N PHE A 167 16.03 -8.28 3.98
CA PHE A 167 15.24 -8.92 5.02
C PHE A 167 16.14 -9.73 5.95
N HIS A 168 17.03 -10.56 5.42
CA HIS A 168 17.90 -11.40 6.24
C HIS A 168 18.84 -10.57 7.11
N ILE A 169 19.33 -9.45 6.59
CA ILE A 169 20.21 -8.54 7.32
C ILE A 169 19.45 -7.81 8.43
N LEU A 170 18.33 -7.15 8.07
CA LEU A 170 17.62 -6.26 8.99
C LEU A 170 16.77 -7.01 10.02
N SER A 171 16.21 -8.18 9.68
CA SER A 171 15.46 -9.00 10.63
C SER A 171 16.34 -9.58 11.75
N ARG A 172 17.64 -9.72 11.51
CA ARG A 172 18.64 -10.13 12.51
C ARG A 172 19.14 -8.96 13.36
N GLY A 173 18.78 -7.71 12.99
CA GLY A 173 19.35 -6.51 13.60
C GLY A 173 20.84 -6.33 13.33
N SER A 174 21.35 -6.91 12.24
CA SER A 174 22.74 -6.74 11.84
C SER A 174 23.00 -5.31 11.39
N ASP A 175 24.13 -4.72 11.77
CA ASP A 175 24.51 -3.38 11.32
C ASP A 175 24.89 -3.43 9.83
N PRO A 176 24.17 -2.74 8.93
CA PRO A 176 24.48 -2.75 7.50
C PRO A 176 25.77 -2.00 7.14
N LYS A 177 26.37 -1.26 8.07
CA LYS A 177 27.62 -0.52 7.81
C LYS A 177 28.77 -1.42 7.39
N GLY A 178 28.87 -2.64 7.92
CA GLY A 178 29.89 -3.61 7.55
C GLY A 178 29.82 -4.06 6.08
N ILE A 179 28.75 -3.76 5.36
CA ILE A 179 28.66 -4.01 3.90
C ILE A 179 29.71 -3.18 3.15
N GLU A 180 30.11 -2.02 3.66
CA GLU A 180 31.12 -1.15 3.02
C GLU A 180 32.51 -1.80 2.98
N ASP A 181 32.76 -2.83 3.77
CA ASP A 181 34.02 -3.61 3.76
C ASP A 181 34.04 -4.69 2.65
N ILE A 182 32.89 -4.94 1.98
CA ILE A 182 32.76 -5.90 0.90
C ILE A 182 33.09 -5.22 -0.43
N PRO A 183 34.08 -5.67 -1.21
CA PRO A 183 34.31 -5.13 -2.55
C PRO A 183 33.09 -5.24 -3.44
N GLY A 184 32.69 -4.15 -4.10
CA GLY A 184 31.45 -4.11 -4.88
C GLY A 184 31.36 -5.19 -5.97
N GLU A 185 32.52 -5.56 -6.57
CA GLU A 185 32.61 -6.64 -7.56
C GLU A 185 32.38 -8.04 -6.96
N LYS A 186 32.38 -8.16 -5.62
CA LYS A 186 32.05 -9.40 -4.90
C LYS A 186 30.60 -9.45 -4.42
N ILE A 187 29.87 -8.36 -4.52
CA ILE A 187 28.42 -8.37 -4.36
C ILE A 187 27.80 -8.74 -5.70
N PHE A 188 27.49 -10.02 -5.88
CA PHE A 188 27.00 -10.53 -7.16
C PHE A 188 25.53 -10.25 -7.36
N PHE A 189 24.78 -10.12 -6.26
CA PHE A 189 23.35 -9.83 -6.32
C PHE A 189 22.85 -9.11 -5.07
N LEU A 190 21.77 -8.33 -5.22
CA LEU A 190 21.10 -7.63 -4.13
C LEU A 190 19.62 -7.90 -4.19
N GLN A 191 19.08 -8.49 -3.11
CA GLN A 191 17.65 -8.70 -2.92
C GLN A 191 17.10 -7.72 -1.88
N LEU A 192 15.99 -7.11 -2.22
CA LEU A 192 15.35 -6.08 -1.42
C LEU A 192 13.94 -6.52 -1.02
N ALA A 193 13.70 -6.49 0.26
CA ALA A 193 12.39 -6.63 0.89
C ALA A 193 12.33 -5.75 2.13
N ASP A 194 11.15 -5.28 2.45
CA ASP A 194 10.78 -4.69 3.72
C ASP A 194 9.91 -5.67 4.51
N ALA A 195 9.58 -5.37 5.75
CA ALA A 195 8.62 -6.14 6.54
C ALA A 195 8.05 -5.30 7.69
N PRO A 196 6.81 -5.55 8.15
CA PRO A 196 6.34 -4.98 9.41
C PRO A 196 7.20 -5.50 10.56
N LEU A 197 7.45 -4.65 11.56
CA LEU A 197 8.24 -5.04 12.75
C LEU A 197 7.39 -5.94 13.65
N LEU A 198 7.68 -7.24 13.63
CA LEU A 198 6.93 -8.27 14.35
C LEU A 198 7.86 -9.06 15.28
N ALA A 199 7.35 -9.42 16.47
CA ALA A 199 8.03 -10.32 17.40
C ALA A 199 7.57 -11.77 17.14
N MET A 200 8.21 -12.44 16.19
CA MET A 200 7.85 -13.81 15.80
C MET A 200 9.08 -14.58 15.28
N ASP A 201 8.89 -15.87 15.02
CA ASP A 201 9.93 -16.72 14.40
C ASP A 201 10.35 -16.15 13.05
N VAL A 202 11.66 -16.00 12.83
CA VAL A 202 12.22 -15.32 11.66
C VAL A 202 11.90 -16.06 10.34
N LEU A 203 11.81 -17.38 10.35
CA LEU A 203 11.45 -18.15 9.16
C LEU A 203 9.98 -17.89 8.76
N GLN A 204 9.07 -17.86 9.74
CA GLN A 204 7.66 -17.56 9.51
C GLN A 204 7.51 -16.10 9.05
N TRP A 205 8.23 -15.17 9.69
CA TRP A 205 8.26 -13.78 9.28
C TRP A 205 8.73 -13.61 7.84
N SER A 206 9.84 -14.25 7.46
CA SER A 206 10.36 -14.23 6.09
C SER A 206 9.38 -14.79 5.05
N ARG A 207 8.67 -15.86 5.37
CA ARG A 207 7.84 -16.58 4.39
C ARG A 207 6.48 -15.98 4.14
N HIS A 208 5.96 -15.21 5.10
CA HIS A 208 4.55 -14.79 5.08
C HIS A 208 4.36 -13.27 5.13
N TYR A 209 5.35 -12.50 5.62
CA TYR A 209 5.13 -11.10 5.98
C TYR A 209 6.12 -10.11 5.36
N ARG A 210 6.96 -10.52 4.42
CA ARG A 210 7.74 -9.55 3.65
C ARG A 210 6.80 -8.65 2.86
N CYS A 211 7.19 -7.39 2.63
CA CYS A 211 6.49 -6.45 1.77
C CYS A 211 7.50 -5.67 0.91
N PHE A 212 6.99 -4.86 -0.01
CA PHE A 212 7.87 -4.06 -0.85
C PHE A 212 8.49 -2.90 -0.04
N PRO A 213 9.70 -2.44 -0.41
CA PRO A 213 10.39 -1.34 0.29
C PRO A 213 9.49 -0.12 0.50
N GLY A 214 9.46 0.37 1.73
CA GLY A 214 8.62 1.49 2.16
C GLY A 214 7.21 1.12 2.60
N GLN A 215 6.81 -0.15 2.56
CA GLN A 215 5.53 -0.63 3.08
C GLN A 215 5.65 -1.22 4.50
N GLY A 216 6.87 -1.54 4.93
CA GLY A 216 7.17 -2.07 6.26
C GLY A 216 7.81 -1.06 7.20
N GLY A 217 8.67 -1.56 8.09
CA GLY A 217 9.35 -0.78 9.11
C GLY A 217 10.88 -0.88 9.09
N PHE A 218 11.48 -1.57 8.12
CA PHE A 218 12.92 -1.65 7.99
C PHE A 218 13.53 -0.42 7.33
N ASP A 219 14.74 -0.03 7.72
CA ASP A 219 15.51 1.00 7.01
C ASP A 219 16.22 0.44 5.77
N VAL A 220 15.42 0.02 4.78
CA VAL A 220 15.93 -0.50 3.51
C VAL A 220 16.72 0.56 2.76
N ALA A 221 16.34 1.84 2.87
CA ALA A 221 17.06 2.95 2.24
C ALA A 221 18.45 3.15 2.87
N GLY A 222 18.58 3.03 4.20
CA GLY A 222 19.86 3.06 4.90
C GLY A 222 20.78 1.93 4.43
N LEU A 223 20.28 0.70 4.40
CA LEU A 223 21.01 -0.45 3.89
C LEU A 223 21.46 -0.24 2.44
N LEU A 224 20.58 0.21 1.57
CA LEU A 224 20.92 0.44 0.16
C LEU A 224 22.01 1.51 0.00
N ARG A 225 22.03 2.56 0.83
CA ARG A 225 23.13 3.55 0.80
C ARG A 225 24.49 2.92 1.11
N HIS A 226 24.58 1.96 2.05
CA HIS A 226 25.81 1.24 2.33
C HIS A 226 26.23 0.36 1.14
N VAL A 227 25.29 -0.35 0.51
CA VAL A 227 25.55 -1.14 -0.70
C VAL A 227 26.07 -0.24 -1.84
N LEU A 228 25.46 0.91 -2.08
CA LEU A 228 25.88 1.83 -3.15
C LEU A 228 27.31 2.38 -2.94
N ARG A 229 27.75 2.56 -1.70
CA ARG A 229 29.12 3.02 -1.39
C ARG A 229 30.19 2.00 -1.73
N THR A 230 29.87 0.72 -1.86
CA THR A 230 30.82 -0.32 -2.31
C THR A 230 31.13 -0.23 -3.80
N GLY A 231 30.35 0.55 -4.57
CA GLY A 231 30.43 0.57 -6.03
C GLY A 231 29.60 -0.52 -6.71
N TYR A 232 28.67 -1.16 -5.99
CA TYR A 232 27.74 -2.12 -6.59
C TYR A 232 26.96 -1.48 -7.75
N ASP A 233 26.94 -2.14 -8.91
CA ASP A 233 26.31 -1.68 -10.15
C ASP A 233 25.28 -2.67 -10.72
N GLY A 234 25.02 -3.76 -10.01
CA GLY A 234 24.00 -4.77 -10.36
C GLY A 234 22.56 -4.27 -10.24
N PRO A 235 21.56 -5.13 -10.50
CA PRO A 235 20.17 -4.75 -10.41
C PRO A 235 19.71 -4.57 -8.95
N LEU A 236 18.75 -3.67 -8.76
CA LEU A 236 17.92 -3.64 -7.55
C LEU A 236 16.79 -4.65 -7.73
N SER A 237 16.85 -5.77 -7.03
CA SER A 237 15.89 -6.86 -7.20
C SER A 237 14.97 -7.00 -5.99
N LEU A 238 13.69 -7.23 -6.24
CA LEU A 238 12.71 -7.47 -5.18
C LEU A 238 12.52 -8.97 -4.98
N GLU A 239 12.72 -9.44 -3.74
CA GLU A 239 12.36 -10.80 -3.34
C GLU A 239 11.40 -10.77 -2.14
N VAL A 240 10.11 -10.92 -2.43
CA VAL A 240 9.06 -10.77 -1.42
C VAL A 240 8.20 -12.02 -1.34
N PHE A 241 8.26 -12.68 -0.18
CA PHE A 241 7.36 -13.77 0.17
C PHE A 241 6.22 -13.20 1.02
N ASN A 242 5.02 -13.15 0.45
CA ASN A 242 3.84 -12.62 1.12
C ASN A 242 2.58 -13.38 0.68
N ASP A 243 1.80 -13.84 1.66
CA ASP A 243 0.59 -14.63 1.38
C ASP A 243 -0.49 -13.81 0.66
N VAL A 244 -0.56 -12.52 0.93
CA VAL A 244 -1.52 -11.60 0.30
C VAL A 244 -1.15 -11.40 -1.18
N PHE A 245 0.11 -11.09 -1.48
CA PHE A 245 0.56 -10.86 -2.87
C PHE A 245 0.43 -12.11 -3.74
N ARG A 246 0.60 -13.29 -3.15
CA ARG A 246 0.44 -14.57 -3.84
C ARG A 246 -1.01 -14.93 -4.17
N GLN A 247 -1.97 -14.20 -3.64
CA GLN A 247 -3.40 -14.37 -3.89
C GLN A 247 -3.98 -13.21 -4.72
N SER A 248 -3.22 -12.14 -4.93
CA SER A 248 -3.62 -10.97 -5.71
C SER A 248 -3.24 -11.11 -7.19
N GLU A 249 -3.80 -10.26 -8.06
CA GLU A 249 -3.44 -10.25 -9.47
C GLU A 249 -1.99 -9.80 -9.69
N ALA A 250 -1.26 -10.51 -10.55
CA ALA A 250 0.16 -10.25 -10.80
C ALA A 250 0.42 -8.85 -11.37
N GLY A 251 -0.47 -8.34 -12.24
CA GLY A 251 -0.31 -7.03 -12.90
C GLY A 251 -0.25 -5.87 -11.91
N PRO A 252 -1.31 -5.62 -11.12
CA PRO A 252 -1.30 -4.58 -10.09
C PRO A 252 -0.16 -4.75 -9.07
N THR A 253 0.11 -5.98 -8.63
CA THR A 253 1.22 -6.26 -7.70
C THR A 253 2.59 -5.90 -8.29
N ALA A 254 2.83 -6.16 -9.57
CA ALA A 254 4.07 -5.77 -10.25
C ALA A 254 4.21 -4.25 -10.38
N VAL A 255 3.10 -3.52 -10.61
CA VAL A 255 3.09 -2.05 -10.63
C VAL A 255 3.43 -1.47 -9.26
N ASP A 256 2.84 -2.02 -8.19
CA ASP A 256 3.16 -1.62 -6.81
C ASP A 256 4.63 -1.88 -6.47
N ALA A 257 5.14 -3.06 -6.82
CA ALA A 257 6.54 -3.44 -6.66
C ALA A 257 7.48 -2.44 -7.36
N GLN A 258 7.20 -2.09 -8.61
CA GLN A 258 8.01 -1.14 -9.37
C GLN A 258 7.90 0.29 -8.83
N ARG A 259 6.69 0.71 -8.36
CA ARG A 259 6.50 1.99 -7.65
C ARG A 259 7.36 2.05 -6.40
N SER A 260 7.38 0.99 -5.62
CA SER A 260 8.19 0.86 -4.40
C SER A 260 9.68 1.05 -4.70
N LEU A 261 10.22 0.41 -5.75
CA LEU A 261 11.61 0.62 -6.17
C LEU A 261 11.88 2.06 -6.61
N ARG A 262 10.97 2.70 -7.35
CA ARG A 262 11.11 4.12 -7.74
C ARG A 262 11.19 5.04 -6.53
N VAL A 263 10.34 4.80 -5.53
CA VAL A 263 10.37 5.54 -4.24
C VAL A 263 11.67 5.29 -3.49
N LEU A 264 12.17 4.05 -3.47
CA LEU A 264 13.44 3.72 -2.84
C LEU A 264 14.62 4.39 -3.57
N GLN A 265 14.64 4.37 -4.91
CA GLN A 265 15.66 5.04 -5.73
C GLN A 265 15.67 6.56 -5.50
N GLU A 266 14.49 7.20 -5.36
CA GLU A 266 14.38 8.60 -4.97
C GLU A 266 14.97 8.84 -3.57
N ALA A 267 14.63 8.00 -2.58
CA ALA A 267 15.07 8.14 -1.20
C ALA A 267 16.61 8.04 -1.02
N VAL A 268 17.30 7.34 -1.95
CA VAL A 268 18.76 7.22 -1.93
C VAL A 268 19.44 8.12 -2.97
N GLY A 269 18.71 8.94 -3.70
CA GLY A 269 19.25 9.91 -4.65
C GLY A 269 19.66 9.32 -6.01
N LEU A 270 19.24 8.13 -6.37
CA LEU A 270 19.49 7.51 -7.69
C LEU A 270 18.61 8.09 -8.80
N THR A 271 17.44 8.60 -8.44
CA THR A 271 16.51 9.27 -9.35
C THR A 271 15.92 10.50 -8.68
N ALA A 272 15.44 11.45 -9.49
CA ALA A 272 14.82 12.68 -9.01
C ALA A 272 13.50 12.91 -9.76
N PRO A 273 12.43 12.17 -9.43
CA PRO A 273 11.11 12.44 -9.98
C PRO A 273 10.61 13.83 -9.53
N PRO A 274 9.56 14.38 -10.16
CA PRO A 274 8.97 15.63 -9.69
C PRO A 274 8.66 15.58 -8.19
N ALA A 275 8.97 16.65 -7.46
CA ALA A 275 8.69 16.72 -6.02
C ALA A 275 7.18 16.52 -5.73
N PRO A 276 6.80 15.94 -4.59
CA PRO A 276 5.41 15.79 -4.21
C PRO A 276 4.76 17.17 -4.03
N VAL A 277 3.54 17.30 -4.55
CA VAL A 277 2.71 18.49 -4.38
C VAL A 277 1.63 18.14 -3.36
N VAL A 278 1.88 18.52 -2.11
CA VAL A 278 1.00 18.18 -0.99
C VAL A 278 -0.33 18.93 -1.13
N PRO A 279 -1.49 18.26 -1.12
CA PRO A 279 -2.78 18.92 -1.18
C PRO A 279 -3.06 19.70 0.10
N SER A 280 -3.78 20.84 -0.04
CA SER A 280 -4.09 21.78 1.03
C SER A 280 -5.55 21.76 1.51
N GLY A 281 -6.36 20.81 1.02
CA GLY A 281 -7.75 20.66 1.40
C GLY A 281 -8.52 19.74 0.46
N PHE A 282 -9.80 19.58 0.73
CA PHE A 282 -10.75 18.89 -0.15
C PHE A 282 -11.52 19.91 -0.98
N ALA A 283 -11.48 19.78 -2.31
CA ALA A 283 -12.28 20.57 -3.22
C ALA A 283 -13.72 20.06 -3.27
N PHE A 284 -13.89 18.73 -3.35
CA PHE A 284 -15.17 18.01 -3.33
C PHE A 284 -14.97 16.52 -3.00
N ALA A 285 -16.06 15.85 -2.64
CA ALA A 285 -16.22 14.40 -2.66
C ALA A 285 -17.32 14.04 -3.67
N GLU A 286 -17.11 13.04 -4.55
CA GLU A 286 -18.07 12.66 -5.58
C GLU A 286 -18.70 11.31 -5.27
N LEU A 287 -20.02 11.30 -5.15
CA LEU A 287 -20.85 10.11 -5.00
C LEU A 287 -21.44 9.71 -6.35
N VAL A 288 -21.11 8.51 -6.81
CA VAL A 288 -21.78 7.89 -7.95
C VAL A 288 -22.94 7.06 -7.43
N THR A 289 -24.12 7.24 -8.00
CA THR A 289 -25.35 6.55 -7.57
C THR A 289 -26.25 6.21 -8.77
N PRO A 290 -26.89 5.03 -8.78
CA PRO A 290 -27.92 4.73 -9.78
C PRO A 290 -29.22 5.50 -9.57
N ASP A 291 -29.47 5.95 -8.34
CA ASP A 291 -30.63 6.73 -7.92
C ASP A 291 -30.19 7.88 -7.02
N ALA A 292 -30.44 9.11 -7.47
CA ALA A 292 -30.06 10.32 -6.73
C ALA A 292 -30.95 10.59 -5.50
N GLU A 293 -32.20 10.10 -5.49
CA GLU A 293 -33.21 10.50 -4.47
C GLU A 293 -32.77 10.19 -3.03
N PRO A 294 -32.27 8.99 -2.68
CA PRO A 294 -31.84 8.71 -1.32
C PRO A 294 -30.66 9.58 -0.86
N VAL A 295 -29.73 9.90 -1.77
CA VAL A 295 -28.58 10.76 -1.48
C VAL A 295 -29.03 12.21 -1.35
N ALA A 296 -29.89 12.68 -2.25
CA ALA A 296 -30.44 14.05 -2.22
C ALA A 296 -31.24 14.29 -0.94
N ALA A 297 -32.08 13.35 -0.54
CA ALA A 297 -32.85 13.41 0.72
C ALA A 297 -31.92 13.47 1.95
N LEU A 298 -30.84 12.67 1.96
CA LEU A 298 -29.84 12.68 3.03
C LEU A 298 -29.14 14.05 3.10
N LEU A 299 -28.66 14.58 1.97
CA LEU A 299 -27.97 15.87 1.91
C LEU A 299 -28.89 17.03 2.27
N ALA A 300 -30.13 17.04 1.77
CA ALA A 300 -31.13 18.04 2.14
C ALA A 300 -31.45 18.04 3.63
N ALA A 301 -31.61 16.86 4.24
CA ALA A 301 -31.84 16.73 5.68
C ALA A 301 -30.65 17.24 6.51
N LEU A 302 -29.44 17.15 5.97
CA LEU A 302 -28.23 17.76 6.55
C LEU A 302 -28.10 19.26 6.26
N GLY A 303 -29.03 19.86 5.53
CA GLY A 303 -29.03 21.29 5.18
C GLY A 303 -28.11 21.65 4.01
N PHE A 304 -27.69 20.69 3.20
CA PHE A 304 -27.03 21.00 1.94
C PHE A 304 -28.04 21.52 0.92
N ALA A 305 -27.64 22.53 0.18
CA ALA A 305 -28.39 23.03 -0.97
C ALA A 305 -27.79 22.50 -2.27
N ARG A 306 -28.63 22.18 -3.25
CA ARG A 306 -28.18 21.92 -4.61
C ARG A 306 -27.91 23.27 -5.28
N THR A 307 -26.64 23.66 -5.35
CA THR A 307 -26.21 24.99 -5.79
C THR A 307 -25.93 25.09 -7.28
N ALA A 308 -25.54 23.97 -7.91
CA ALA A 308 -25.23 24.00 -9.33
C ALA A 308 -25.40 22.63 -10.00
N ARG A 309 -25.46 22.61 -11.33
CA ARG A 309 -25.52 21.42 -12.16
C ARG A 309 -24.48 21.48 -13.26
N HIS A 310 -23.78 20.38 -13.51
CA HIS A 310 -22.79 20.29 -14.59
C HIS A 310 -23.46 20.44 -15.96
N ARG A 311 -22.88 21.27 -16.85
CA ARG A 311 -23.45 21.63 -18.16
C ARG A 311 -23.64 20.44 -19.10
N GLY A 312 -22.75 19.47 -19.09
CA GLY A 312 -22.72 18.35 -20.05
C GLY A 312 -22.83 16.96 -19.43
N LYS A 313 -22.94 16.86 -18.10
CA LYS A 313 -22.95 15.57 -17.40
C LYS A 313 -24.08 15.55 -16.36
N PRO A 314 -24.65 14.39 -16.01
CA PRO A 314 -25.68 14.28 -15.00
C PRO A 314 -25.08 14.33 -13.58
N VAL A 315 -24.44 15.46 -13.24
CA VAL A 315 -23.75 15.71 -11.96
C VAL A 315 -24.30 16.96 -11.34
N ASP A 316 -24.83 16.84 -10.14
CA ASP A 316 -25.32 17.95 -9.33
C ASP A 316 -24.29 18.28 -8.22
N LEU A 317 -24.07 19.58 -7.99
CA LEU A 317 -23.25 20.09 -6.89
C LEU A 317 -24.15 20.43 -5.70
N TRP A 318 -23.87 19.76 -4.58
CA TRP A 318 -24.47 20.04 -3.30
C TRP A 318 -23.44 20.70 -2.38
N GLN A 319 -23.85 21.80 -1.73
CA GLN A 319 -22.93 22.59 -0.90
C GLN A 319 -23.59 23.01 0.42
N ARG A 320 -22.77 22.97 1.47
CA ARG A 320 -23.05 23.60 2.76
C ARG A 320 -21.74 24.14 3.34
N GLY A 321 -21.64 25.46 3.59
CA GLY A 321 -20.38 26.10 3.95
C GLY A 321 -19.29 25.80 2.91
N GLU A 322 -18.15 25.26 3.35
CA GLU A 322 -17.07 24.82 2.47
C GLU A 322 -17.18 23.35 2.02
N ALA A 323 -18.10 22.58 2.62
CA ALA A 323 -18.31 21.19 2.23
C ALA A 323 -19.04 21.09 0.89
N ARG A 324 -18.47 20.37 -0.07
CA ARG A 324 -19.00 20.17 -1.43
C ARG A 324 -19.09 18.68 -1.73
N ILE A 325 -20.26 18.24 -2.14
CA ILE A 325 -20.53 16.86 -2.53
C ILE A 325 -21.12 16.89 -3.94
N LEU A 326 -20.47 16.18 -4.87
CA LEU A 326 -21.00 15.94 -6.20
C LEU A 326 -21.83 14.67 -6.18
N VAL A 327 -23.02 14.72 -6.77
CA VAL A 327 -23.90 13.56 -6.96
C VAL A 327 -24.00 13.28 -8.44
N ASN A 328 -23.39 12.16 -8.86
CA ASN A 328 -23.26 11.74 -10.24
C ASN A 328 -24.16 10.54 -10.53
N THR A 329 -25.13 10.71 -11.46
CA THR A 329 -26.04 9.66 -11.92
C THR A 329 -25.71 9.15 -13.33
N GLY A 330 -24.50 9.43 -13.82
CA GLY A 330 -24.01 9.02 -15.13
C GLY A 330 -23.97 7.50 -15.34
N PRO A 331 -23.74 7.05 -16.58
CA PRO A 331 -23.83 5.63 -16.95
C PRO A 331 -22.69 4.74 -16.43
N ALA A 332 -21.74 5.30 -15.66
CA ALA A 332 -20.65 4.52 -15.11
C ALA A 332 -21.15 3.38 -14.23
N GLU A 333 -20.87 2.17 -14.63
CA GLU A 333 -20.95 0.87 -13.94
C GLU A 333 -21.87 0.82 -12.71
N ARG A 334 -23.17 0.90 -12.97
CA ARG A 334 -24.26 1.09 -12.00
C ARG A 334 -24.56 -0.13 -11.11
N ARG A 335 -23.71 -1.15 -11.11
CA ARG A 335 -24.05 -2.46 -10.50
C ARG A 335 -23.95 -2.49 -8.98
N ASP A 336 -23.18 -1.55 -8.36
CA ASP A 336 -22.78 -1.67 -6.95
C ASP A 336 -23.46 -0.66 -6.00
N GLY A 337 -24.53 0.02 -6.42
CA GLY A 337 -25.21 1.01 -5.59
C GLY A 337 -24.44 2.32 -5.42
N THR A 338 -24.82 3.11 -4.42
CA THR A 338 -24.15 4.40 -4.11
C THR A 338 -22.77 4.17 -3.50
N ARG A 339 -21.73 4.84 -4.05
CA ARG A 339 -20.36 4.76 -3.56
C ARG A 339 -19.62 6.09 -3.69
N LEU A 340 -18.62 6.32 -2.87
CA LEU A 340 -17.63 7.39 -3.06
C LEU A 340 -16.70 6.95 -4.20
N ALA A 341 -16.70 7.68 -5.31
CA ALA A 341 -15.99 7.29 -6.52
C ALA A 341 -14.82 8.21 -6.82
N ALA A 342 -14.90 9.48 -6.42
CA ALA A 342 -13.84 10.45 -6.68
C ALA A 342 -13.68 11.46 -5.55
N VAL A 343 -12.48 12.03 -5.47
CA VAL A 343 -12.10 13.05 -4.52
C VAL A 343 -11.38 14.18 -5.25
N GLY A 344 -11.86 15.39 -5.12
CA GLY A 344 -11.15 16.59 -5.52
C GLY A 344 -10.23 17.05 -4.40
N LEU A 345 -8.95 17.14 -4.68
CA LEU A 345 -7.91 17.63 -3.77
C LEU A 345 -7.47 19.03 -4.21
N GLU A 346 -7.52 19.99 -3.30
CA GLU A 346 -6.96 21.32 -3.55
C GLU A 346 -5.44 21.21 -3.66
N SER A 347 -4.93 21.55 -4.83
CA SER A 347 -3.51 21.41 -5.15
C SER A 347 -2.87 22.76 -5.44
N PRO A 348 -1.75 23.10 -4.79
CA PRO A 348 -0.99 24.30 -5.14
C PRO A 348 -0.35 24.21 -6.53
N GLY A 349 -0.29 23.04 -7.15
CA GLY A 349 0.28 22.81 -8.48
C GLY A 349 -0.29 21.55 -9.17
N PRO A 350 -1.54 21.59 -9.71
CA PRO A 350 -2.21 20.42 -10.29
C PRO A 350 -1.37 19.65 -11.31
N GLU A 351 -0.74 20.36 -12.26
CA GLU A 351 0.14 19.74 -13.26
C GLU A 351 1.38 19.06 -12.65
N GLY A 352 1.95 19.67 -11.60
CA GLY A 352 3.08 19.08 -10.86
C GLY A 352 2.67 17.81 -10.15
N ALA A 353 1.49 17.81 -9.52
CA ALA A 353 0.92 16.64 -8.86
C ALA A 353 0.66 15.49 -9.86
N ALA A 354 0.10 15.81 -11.03
CA ALA A 354 -0.14 14.82 -12.08
C ALA A 354 1.18 14.22 -12.62
N ARG A 355 2.19 15.06 -12.90
CA ARG A 355 3.52 14.59 -13.34
C ARG A 355 4.19 13.70 -12.29
N ARG A 356 4.06 14.04 -11.00
CA ARG A 356 4.55 13.18 -9.92
C ARG A 356 3.85 11.83 -9.92
N ALA A 357 2.53 11.84 -10.01
CA ALA A 357 1.72 10.62 -10.02
C ALA A 357 2.10 9.71 -11.19
N GLU A 358 2.25 10.26 -12.39
CA GLU A 358 2.69 9.53 -13.58
C GLU A 358 4.10 8.94 -13.41
N ALA A 359 5.04 9.73 -12.89
CA ALA A 359 6.41 9.27 -12.60
C ALA A 359 6.44 8.09 -11.61
N LEU A 360 5.44 8.00 -10.73
CA LEU A 360 5.25 6.92 -9.75
C LEU A 360 4.20 5.88 -10.19
N LEU A 361 3.94 5.78 -11.49
CA LEU A 361 3.08 4.75 -12.08
C LEU A 361 1.61 4.80 -11.63
N ALA A 362 1.12 5.94 -11.20
CA ALA A 362 -0.31 6.12 -11.01
C ALA A 362 -1.00 6.21 -12.38
N PRO A 363 -2.09 5.48 -12.63
CA PRO A 363 -2.82 5.58 -13.88
C PRO A 363 -3.39 6.99 -14.06
N VAL A 364 -2.94 7.72 -15.10
CA VAL A 364 -3.55 8.98 -15.51
C VAL A 364 -4.86 8.68 -16.20
N LEU A 365 -5.95 9.28 -15.73
CA LEU A 365 -7.28 9.02 -16.24
C LEU A 365 -7.59 9.88 -17.48
N PRO A 366 -7.91 9.26 -18.64
CA PRO A 366 -8.29 9.98 -19.82
C PRO A 366 -9.65 10.65 -19.60
N ARG A 367 -9.69 11.98 -19.63
CA ARG A 367 -10.95 12.73 -19.52
C ARG A 367 -11.54 13.04 -20.87
N ARG A 368 -12.85 12.82 -21.02
CA ARG A 368 -13.63 13.40 -22.11
C ARG A 368 -13.93 14.86 -21.74
N ARG A 369 -13.23 15.79 -22.37
CA ARG A 369 -13.44 17.23 -22.19
C ARG A 369 -14.26 17.80 -23.34
N GLY A 370 -15.26 18.61 -23.01
CA GLY A 370 -15.91 19.51 -23.97
C GLY A 370 -15.02 20.75 -24.25
N PRO A 371 -15.31 21.52 -25.32
CA PRO A 371 -14.52 22.71 -25.66
C PRO A 371 -14.68 23.86 -24.67
N GLY A 372 -14.59 23.73 -23.45
CA GLY A 372 -14.77 24.80 -22.44
C GLY A 372 -14.69 24.25 -21.02
N ASP A 373 -14.51 22.90 -20.91
CA ASP A 373 -14.39 22.26 -19.60
C ASP A 373 -13.05 22.62 -18.94
N ALA A 374 -13.05 22.77 -17.63
CA ALA A 374 -11.85 23.04 -16.85
C ALA A 374 -10.78 21.93 -17.03
N PRO A 375 -9.50 22.27 -17.15
CA PRO A 375 -8.41 21.31 -17.23
C PRO A 375 -8.16 20.71 -15.83
N LEU A 376 -8.89 19.64 -15.50
CA LEU A 376 -8.66 18.88 -14.27
C LEU A 376 -7.85 17.64 -14.58
N GLU A 377 -6.65 17.55 -14.03
CA GLU A 377 -5.86 16.31 -14.05
C GLU A 377 -6.41 15.33 -13.02
N ALA A 378 -6.49 14.07 -13.41
CA ALA A 378 -6.99 13.02 -12.54
C ALA A 378 -6.15 11.74 -12.66
N VAL A 379 -5.97 11.06 -11.55
CA VAL A 379 -5.28 9.76 -11.47
C VAL A 379 -6.13 8.78 -10.67
N ALA A 380 -5.95 7.47 -10.91
CA ALA A 380 -6.58 6.46 -10.09
C ALA A 380 -5.69 6.11 -8.89
N ALA A 381 -6.28 6.08 -7.70
CA ALA A 381 -5.70 5.44 -6.53
C ALA A 381 -5.80 3.90 -6.66
N PRO A 382 -5.05 3.12 -5.84
CA PRO A 382 -5.07 1.65 -5.93
C PRO A 382 -6.45 1.03 -5.81
N ASP A 383 -7.34 1.58 -4.96
CA ASP A 383 -8.72 1.13 -4.78
C ASP A 383 -9.68 1.55 -5.91
N GLY A 384 -9.16 2.21 -6.94
CA GLY A 384 -9.94 2.74 -8.05
C GLY A 384 -10.62 4.08 -7.77
N THR A 385 -10.42 4.70 -6.61
CA THR A 385 -10.90 6.08 -6.35
C THR A 385 -10.19 7.05 -7.28
N GLU A 386 -10.96 7.88 -7.99
CA GLU A 386 -10.41 8.91 -8.86
C GLU A 386 -9.96 10.13 -8.02
N LEU A 387 -8.71 10.54 -8.16
CA LEU A 387 -8.16 11.71 -7.48
C LEU A 387 -7.99 12.85 -8.48
N PHE A 388 -8.75 13.92 -8.29
CA PHE A 388 -8.68 15.14 -9.10
C PHE A 388 -7.80 16.17 -8.41
N PHE A 389 -6.84 16.74 -9.14
CA PHE A 389 -6.03 17.85 -8.64
C PHE A 389 -6.68 19.18 -9.04
N CYS A 390 -7.23 19.89 -8.07
CA CYS A 390 -8.02 21.10 -8.25
C CYS A 390 -7.21 22.35 -7.88
N ALA A 391 -7.49 23.46 -8.56
CA ALA A 391 -6.95 24.77 -8.24
C ALA A 391 -8.10 25.77 -8.04
N THR A 392 -8.94 25.52 -7.03
CA THR A 392 -10.08 26.38 -6.71
C THR A 392 -9.59 27.76 -6.26
N ARG A 393 -10.23 28.84 -6.78
CA ARG A 393 -9.91 30.24 -6.44
C ARG A 393 -8.47 30.67 -6.75
N ARG A 394 -7.77 29.98 -7.65
CA ARG A 394 -6.41 30.35 -8.02
C ARG A 394 -6.40 31.29 -9.21
N PRO A 395 -5.83 32.54 -9.11
CA PRO A 395 -5.77 33.45 -10.21
C PRO A 395 -5.07 32.87 -11.44
N GLY A 396 -5.69 32.98 -12.61
CA GLY A 396 -5.10 32.55 -13.89
C GLY A 396 -5.27 31.06 -14.22
N LEU A 397 -5.88 30.27 -13.32
CA LEU A 397 -6.27 28.87 -13.60
C LEU A 397 -7.79 28.74 -13.64
N PRO A 398 -8.35 27.97 -14.59
CA PRO A 398 -9.78 27.71 -14.62
C PRO A 398 -10.21 26.98 -13.35
N ASP A 399 -11.22 27.53 -12.67
CA ASP A 399 -11.86 26.86 -11.54
C ASP A 399 -12.76 25.72 -12.07
N TRP A 400 -12.67 24.53 -11.46
CA TRP A 400 -13.48 23.37 -11.86
C TRP A 400 -14.99 23.64 -11.77
N ARG A 401 -15.42 24.57 -10.90
CA ARG A 401 -16.83 25.00 -10.79
C ARG A 401 -17.34 25.71 -12.05
N ALA A 402 -16.45 26.21 -12.89
CA ALA A 402 -16.82 26.82 -14.17
C ALA A 402 -17.51 25.81 -15.13
N ASP A 403 -17.38 24.50 -14.90
CA ASP A 403 -18.09 23.46 -15.64
C ASP A 403 -19.58 23.31 -15.22
N PHE A 404 -19.98 24.02 -14.18
CA PHE A 404 -21.34 23.97 -13.61
C PHE A 404 -22.13 25.26 -13.91
N GLU A 405 -23.44 25.12 -13.99
CA GLU A 405 -24.41 26.20 -14.04
C GLU A 405 -25.10 26.32 -12.68
N ASP A 406 -25.10 27.55 -12.13
CA ASP A 406 -25.72 27.81 -10.85
C ASP A 406 -27.25 27.58 -10.92
N THR A 407 -27.78 26.95 -9.87
CA THR A 407 -29.21 26.88 -9.64
C THR A 407 -29.65 28.10 -8.83
N ALA A 408 -30.97 28.41 -8.81
CA ALA A 408 -31.49 29.55 -8.06
C ALA A 408 -31.34 29.45 -6.53
N THR A 409 -30.79 28.33 -6.01
CA THR A 409 -30.63 28.06 -4.59
C THR A 409 -29.23 28.53 -4.14
N ALA A 410 -29.18 29.62 -3.38
CA ALA A 410 -27.93 30.01 -2.72
C ALA A 410 -27.61 29.05 -1.56
N PRO A 411 -26.34 28.73 -1.31
CA PRO A 411 -25.96 28.03 -0.10
C PRO A 411 -26.27 28.89 1.12
N ASP A 412 -26.63 28.25 2.24
CA ASP A 412 -26.70 28.91 3.53
C ASP A 412 -25.37 29.61 3.84
N ALA A 413 -25.45 30.65 4.67
CA ALA A 413 -24.24 31.37 5.12
C ALA A 413 -23.21 30.40 5.69
N ASP A 414 -21.95 30.76 5.54
CA ASP A 414 -20.79 30.01 6.05
C ASP A 414 -21.00 29.72 7.55
N ASP A 415 -21.40 28.47 7.87
CA ASP A 415 -21.69 27.97 9.21
C ASP A 415 -20.62 26.98 9.70
N GLY A 416 -19.40 27.09 9.17
CA GLY A 416 -18.24 26.30 9.57
C GLY A 416 -18.19 24.86 9.03
N TRP A 417 -19.13 24.48 8.12
CA TRP A 417 -19.15 23.13 7.57
C TRP A 417 -18.06 22.94 6.51
N ARG A 418 -17.27 21.88 6.69
CA ARG A 418 -16.21 21.46 5.77
C ARG A 418 -16.03 19.95 5.80
N VAL A 419 -15.41 19.39 4.78
CA VAL A 419 -14.94 17.99 4.82
C VAL A 419 -13.72 17.94 5.74
N ASP A 420 -13.79 17.15 6.79
CA ASP A 420 -12.70 16.92 7.76
C ASP A 420 -11.78 15.77 7.30
N HIS A 421 -12.39 14.64 6.98
CA HIS A 421 -11.66 13.47 6.51
C HIS A 421 -12.54 12.54 5.66
N LEU A 422 -11.89 11.65 4.94
CA LEU A 422 -12.52 10.59 4.17
C LEU A 422 -12.05 9.24 4.68
N SER A 423 -12.94 8.25 4.74
CA SER A 423 -12.55 6.87 4.98
C SER A 423 -12.81 6.05 3.72
N LEU A 424 -11.72 5.52 3.16
CA LEU A 424 -11.68 4.74 1.95
C LEU A 424 -11.41 3.27 2.29
N THR A 425 -12.33 2.40 1.91
CA THR A 425 -12.14 0.95 2.06
C THR A 425 -11.27 0.44 0.94
N GLN A 426 -10.18 -0.22 1.30
CA GLN A 426 -9.22 -0.78 0.37
C GLN A 426 -9.57 -2.24 0.08
N PRO A 427 -9.32 -2.74 -1.14
CA PRO A 427 -9.25 -4.17 -1.39
C PRO A 427 -8.26 -4.83 -0.42
N TRP A 428 -8.58 -6.04 0.05
CA TRP A 428 -7.80 -6.72 1.11
C TRP A 428 -6.30 -6.88 0.78
N HIS A 429 -5.95 -6.90 -0.50
CA HIS A 429 -4.59 -7.07 -0.99
C HIS A 429 -3.87 -5.77 -1.35
N GLN A 430 -4.51 -4.60 -1.20
CA GLN A 430 -3.96 -3.30 -1.63
C GLN A 430 -3.74 -2.31 -0.48
N PHE A 431 -3.87 -2.74 0.77
CA PHE A 431 -3.77 -1.84 1.92
C PHE A 431 -2.39 -1.18 2.06
N ASP A 432 -1.32 -1.96 1.93
CA ASP A 432 0.05 -1.44 2.03
C ASP A 432 0.42 -0.64 0.78
N GLU A 433 -0.04 -1.07 -0.40
CA GLU A 433 0.05 -0.30 -1.65
C GLU A 433 -0.60 1.08 -1.50
N ALA A 434 -1.84 1.14 -0.99
CA ALA A 434 -2.56 2.39 -0.81
C ALA A 434 -1.82 3.34 0.14
N ALA A 435 -1.27 2.82 1.24
CA ALA A 435 -0.49 3.62 2.18
C ALA A 435 0.77 4.20 1.53
N LEU A 436 1.52 3.39 0.77
CA LEU A 436 2.69 3.85 0.02
C LEU A 436 2.31 4.87 -1.06
N PHE A 437 1.22 4.62 -1.79
CA PHE A 437 0.71 5.52 -2.83
C PHE A 437 0.40 6.91 -2.27
N HIS A 438 -0.44 7.01 -1.26
CA HIS A 438 -0.83 8.30 -0.68
C HIS A 438 0.36 9.06 -0.10
N ARG A 439 1.32 8.34 0.49
CA ARG A 439 2.55 8.94 1.00
C ARG A 439 3.48 9.44 -0.11
N SER A 440 3.74 8.61 -1.12
CA SER A 440 4.75 8.91 -2.13
C SER A 440 4.23 9.81 -3.25
N VAL A 441 2.98 9.62 -3.69
CA VAL A 441 2.37 10.39 -4.78
C VAL A 441 1.86 11.74 -4.28
N LEU A 442 1.11 11.75 -3.15
CA LEU A 442 0.50 12.96 -2.61
C LEU A 442 1.36 13.69 -1.57
N GLY A 443 2.46 13.08 -1.11
CA GLY A 443 3.30 13.66 -0.07
C GLY A 443 2.65 13.68 1.33
N LEU A 444 1.61 12.88 1.56
CA LEU A 444 0.96 12.77 2.85
C LEU A 444 1.81 11.92 3.81
N ARG A 445 1.84 12.28 5.08
CA ARG A 445 2.54 11.50 6.09
C ARG A 445 1.60 10.50 6.77
N PRO A 446 2.07 9.28 7.04
CA PRO A 446 1.26 8.29 7.73
C PRO A 446 1.15 8.63 9.22
N LEU A 447 -0.01 8.31 9.80
CA LEU A 447 -0.22 8.19 11.23
C LEU A 447 -0.07 6.72 11.64
N GLU A 448 -0.12 6.46 12.94
CA GLU A 448 -0.06 5.11 13.49
C GLU A 448 -1.19 4.22 12.93
N SER A 449 -0.86 2.97 12.62
CA SER A 449 -1.83 1.97 12.18
C SER A 449 -2.54 1.39 13.40
N VAL A 450 -3.87 1.24 13.30
CA VAL A 450 -4.70 0.72 14.38
C VAL A 450 -5.49 -0.48 13.89
N ASP A 451 -5.42 -1.59 14.63
CA ASP A 451 -6.30 -2.73 14.42
C ASP A 451 -7.55 -2.55 15.29
N VAL A 452 -8.71 -2.51 14.63
CA VAL A 452 -10.00 -2.23 15.24
C VAL A 452 -10.83 -3.52 15.28
N ALA A 453 -11.38 -3.86 16.43
CA ALA A 453 -12.28 -5.01 16.56
C ALA A 453 -13.60 -4.76 15.78
N ASP A 454 -13.89 -5.65 14.86
CA ASP A 454 -15.16 -5.80 14.17
C ASP A 454 -15.88 -7.03 14.74
N PRO A 455 -17.22 -7.10 14.80
CA PRO A 455 -17.92 -8.28 15.33
C PRO A 455 -17.54 -9.63 14.70
N TYR A 456 -17.00 -9.61 13.49
CA TYR A 456 -16.64 -10.82 12.74
C TYR A 456 -15.14 -10.92 12.40
N GLY A 457 -14.32 -10.04 12.94
CA GLY A 457 -12.88 -10.06 12.68
C GLY A 457 -12.15 -8.81 13.15
N LEU A 458 -11.09 -8.47 12.45
CA LEU A 458 -10.33 -7.24 12.67
C LEU A 458 -10.40 -6.36 11.42
N LEU A 459 -10.57 -5.07 11.63
CA LEU A 459 -10.43 -4.05 10.61
C LEU A 459 -9.11 -3.32 10.87
N ARG A 460 -8.20 -3.38 9.92
CA ARG A 460 -6.97 -2.58 9.98
C ARG A 460 -7.25 -1.20 9.42
N SER A 461 -6.78 -0.18 10.12
CA SER A 461 -6.95 1.22 9.75
C SER A 461 -5.61 1.95 9.80
N ARG A 462 -5.32 2.76 8.78
CA ARG A 462 -4.16 3.66 8.75
C ARG A 462 -4.59 4.99 8.18
N ALA A 463 -4.40 6.07 8.93
CA ALA A 463 -4.65 7.41 8.43
C ALA A 463 -3.39 8.01 7.81
N VAL A 464 -3.58 8.83 6.77
CA VAL A 464 -2.55 9.67 6.17
C VAL A 464 -3.03 11.12 6.18
N THR A 465 -2.13 12.06 6.39
CA THR A 465 -2.46 13.49 6.57
C THR A 465 -1.37 14.40 6.04
N ASN A 466 -1.71 15.63 5.67
CA ASN A 466 -0.75 16.71 5.49
C ASN A 466 -0.37 17.34 6.85
N ASP A 467 0.54 18.32 6.86
CA ASP A 467 1.12 18.83 8.10
C ASP A 467 0.13 19.59 8.97
N ASP A 468 -0.77 20.37 8.37
CA ASP A 468 -1.78 21.15 9.11
C ASP A 468 -3.08 20.38 9.39
N GLY A 469 -3.19 19.13 8.89
CA GLY A 469 -4.36 18.29 9.06
C GLY A 469 -5.59 18.73 8.27
N SER A 470 -5.46 19.59 7.29
CA SER A 470 -6.56 19.98 6.37
C SER A 470 -6.93 18.87 5.38
N VAL A 471 -6.06 17.90 5.19
CA VAL A 471 -6.32 16.68 4.43
C VAL A 471 -6.04 15.49 5.32
N ARG A 472 -7.06 14.68 5.59
CA ARG A 472 -6.96 13.38 6.26
C ARG A 472 -7.68 12.32 5.46
N ILE A 473 -7.02 11.22 5.16
CA ILE A 473 -7.61 10.06 4.49
C ILE A 473 -7.35 8.84 5.36
N VAL A 474 -8.42 8.16 5.75
CA VAL A 474 -8.35 6.94 6.54
C VAL A 474 -8.50 5.76 5.60
N LEU A 475 -7.46 4.96 5.47
CA LEU A 475 -7.44 3.74 4.70
C LEU A 475 -7.85 2.59 5.61
N THR A 476 -8.84 1.80 5.21
CA THR A 476 -9.35 0.68 6.01
C THR A 476 -9.39 -0.60 5.18
N VAL A 477 -9.10 -1.74 5.80
CA VAL A 477 -9.25 -3.06 5.19
C VAL A 477 -9.80 -4.04 6.20
N GLY A 478 -10.79 -4.82 5.79
CA GLY A 478 -11.35 -5.92 6.60
C GLY A 478 -10.54 -7.20 6.46
N ALA A 479 -10.68 -8.09 7.45
CA ALA A 479 -9.97 -9.37 7.49
C ALA A 479 -10.53 -10.44 6.54
N ALA A 480 -11.73 -10.27 6.00
CA ALA A 480 -12.39 -11.28 5.18
C ALA A 480 -12.19 -11.02 3.68
N PRO A 481 -11.51 -11.91 2.94
CA PRO A 481 -11.27 -11.74 1.51
C PRO A 481 -12.50 -11.99 0.62
N THR A 482 -13.63 -12.43 1.17
CA THR A 482 -14.75 -12.97 0.40
C THR A 482 -15.95 -12.03 0.28
N ASP A 483 -15.90 -10.83 0.85
CA ASP A 483 -17.07 -9.96 0.89
C ASP A 483 -16.79 -8.60 0.23
N ASP A 484 -17.09 -8.50 -1.08
CA ASP A 484 -17.10 -7.23 -1.83
C ASP A 484 -18.11 -6.23 -1.27
N THR A 485 -18.98 -6.66 -0.33
CA THR A 485 -19.95 -5.82 0.34
C THR A 485 -19.44 -5.21 1.64
N ALA A 486 -18.20 -5.51 2.02
CA ALA A 486 -17.76 -5.52 3.39
C ALA A 486 -17.84 -4.18 4.09
N HIS A 487 -17.16 -3.15 3.67
CA HIS A 487 -17.07 -1.96 4.52
C HIS A 487 -17.54 -0.70 3.78
N ALA A 488 -18.49 -0.01 4.41
CA ALA A 488 -18.98 1.26 3.90
C ALA A 488 -17.89 2.34 4.07
N GLN A 489 -17.72 3.15 3.03
CA GLN A 489 -16.91 4.35 3.04
C GLN A 489 -17.65 5.48 3.75
N HIS A 490 -16.93 6.47 4.29
CA HIS A 490 -17.60 7.65 4.80
C HIS A 490 -16.91 8.97 4.45
N ILE A 491 -17.74 10.02 4.43
CA ILE A 491 -17.34 11.40 4.35
C ILE A 491 -17.62 12.02 5.71
N ALA A 492 -16.58 12.49 6.37
CA ALA A 492 -16.69 13.16 7.66
C ALA A 492 -16.80 14.68 7.47
N LEU A 493 -17.84 15.23 8.04
CA LEU A 493 -18.22 16.63 7.93
C LEU A 493 -18.04 17.32 9.29
N ALA A 494 -17.08 18.24 9.38
CA ALA A 494 -16.88 19.04 10.56
C ALA A 494 -17.94 20.17 10.63
N THR A 495 -18.36 20.46 11.85
CA THR A 495 -19.24 21.58 12.23
C THR A 495 -18.81 22.12 13.58
N ASP A 496 -19.14 23.39 13.87
CA ASP A 496 -18.81 24.02 15.14
C ASP A 496 -19.74 23.58 16.29
N ASP A 497 -20.90 22.98 15.98
CA ASP A 497 -21.86 22.44 16.96
C ASP A 497 -22.51 21.15 16.43
N VAL A 498 -21.91 20.01 16.78
CA VAL A 498 -22.41 18.69 16.38
C VAL A 498 -23.76 18.35 17.03
N VAL A 499 -24.04 18.84 18.24
CA VAL A 499 -25.31 18.61 18.94
C VAL A 499 -26.45 19.30 18.20
N ALA A 500 -26.26 20.59 17.87
CA ALA A 500 -27.26 21.33 17.09
C ALA A 500 -27.42 20.73 15.68
N ALA A 501 -26.32 20.31 15.05
CA ALA A 501 -26.36 19.66 13.73
C ALA A 501 -27.15 18.34 13.76
N ALA A 502 -26.91 17.47 14.75
CA ALA A 502 -27.62 16.21 14.93
C ALA A 502 -29.14 16.42 15.22
N ARG A 503 -29.47 17.42 16.04
CA ARG A 503 -30.87 17.80 16.31
C ARG A 503 -31.58 18.29 15.04
N ARG A 504 -30.98 19.19 14.27
CA ARG A 504 -31.54 19.68 12.99
C ARG A 504 -31.73 18.54 11.99
N PHE A 505 -30.73 17.65 11.86
CA PHE A 505 -30.80 16.49 10.98
C PHE A 505 -31.97 15.58 11.34
N ARG A 506 -32.18 15.24 12.63
CA ARG A 506 -33.32 14.44 13.10
C ARG A 506 -34.66 15.16 12.86
N ALA A 507 -34.73 16.46 13.12
CA ALA A 507 -35.93 17.27 12.89
C ALA A 507 -36.35 17.32 11.42
N ALA A 508 -35.37 17.27 10.50
CA ALA A 508 -35.57 17.17 9.06
C ALA A 508 -35.88 15.73 8.56
N GLY A 509 -36.13 14.78 9.47
CA GLY A 509 -36.41 13.38 9.13
C GLY A 509 -35.21 12.49 8.91
N GLY A 510 -33.99 13.01 9.12
CA GLY A 510 -32.76 12.26 9.01
C GLY A 510 -32.62 11.18 10.10
N ARG A 511 -31.96 10.08 9.76
CA ARG A 511 -31.77 8.94 10.67
C ARG A 511 -30.32 8.78 11.05
N LEU A 512 -30.03 8.98 12.34
CA LEU A 512 -28.70 8.69 12.93
C LEU A 512 -28.54 7.19 13.18
N LEU A 513 -27.30 6.73 13.21
CA LEU A 513 -26.94 5.37 13.63
C LEU A 513 -27.23 5.24 15.14
N PRO A 514 -28.06 4.28 15.56
CA PRO A 514 -28.33 4.07 16.98
C PRO A 514 -27.11 3.44 17.67
N ILE A 515 -26.61 4.09 18.70
CA ILE A 515 -25.49 3.61 19.49
C ILE A 515 -26.01 2.85 20.73
N PRO A 516 -25.46 1.66 21.05
CA PRO A 516 -25.88 0.87 22.20
C PRO A 516 -25.76 1.63 23.52
N ALA A 517 -26.74 1.45 24.43
CA ALA A 517 -26.76 2.15 25.72
C ALA A 517 -25.52 1.90 26.57
N ASN A 518 -24.99 0.67 26.53
CA ASN A 518 -23.77 0.27 27.25
C ASN A 518 -22.57 1.17 26.95
N TYR A 519 -22.49 1.75 25.74
CA TYR A 519 -21.43 2.69 25.39
C TYR A 519 -21.43 3.92 26.32
N TYR A 520 -22.61 4.46 26.61
CA TYR A 520 -22.73 5.66 27.47
C TYR A 520 -22.54 5.34 28.95
N ASP A 521 -22.89 4.13 29.37
CA ASP A 521 -22.63 3.65 30.72
C ASP A 521 -21.10 3.50 30.96
N ASP A 522 -20.38 2.97 29.97
CA ASP A 522 -18.91 2.92 29.99
C ASP A 522 -18.28 4.31 29.85
N LEU A 523 -18.85 5.18 29.02
CA LEU A 523 -18.34 6.55 28.84
C LEU A 523 -18.42 7.35 30.15
N ALA A 524 -19.50 7.19 30.93
CA ALA A 524 -19.65 7.78 32.26
C ALA A 524 -18.61 7.26 33.27
N ALA A 525 -18.13 6.03 33.08
CA ALA A 525 -17.08 5.46 33.94
C ALA A 525 -15.68 5.97 33.57
N ARG A 526 -15.49 6.47 32.34
CA ARG A 526 -14.19 6.97 31.85
C ARG A 526 -14.02 8.48 31.96
N TYR A 527 -15.11 9.24 31.84
CA TYR A 527 -15.08 10.69 31.73
C TYR A 527 -16.14 11.36 32.59
N GLU A 528 -15.86 12.57 33.02
CA GLU A 528 -16.82 13.45 33.68
C GLU A 528 -17.47 14.37 32.63
N PHE A 529 -18.80 14.52 32.71
CA PHE A 529 -19.60 15.35 31.83
C PHE A 529 -20.39 16.39 32.63
N ALA A 530 -20.77 17.49 32.00
CA ALA A 530 -21.68 18.45 32.59
C ALA A 530 -23.09 17.85 32.74
N ASP A 531 -23.91 18.45 33.63
CA ASP A 531 -25.29 17.99 33.86
C ASP A 531 -26.09 17.98 32.56
N GLY A 532 -26.69 16.82 32.21
CA GLY A 532 -27.51 16.62 31.00
C GLY A 532 -26.71 16.46 29.70
N GLU A 533 -25.39 16.55 29.73
CA GLU A 533 -24.56 16.42 28.51
C GLU A 533 -24.53 14.95 28.02
N LEU A 534 -24.30 14.01 28.90
CA LEU A 534 -24.25 12.59 28.55
C LEU A 534 -25.61 12.06 28.09
N GLU A 535 -26.70 12.52 28.71
CA GLU A 535 -28.06 12.21 28.27
C GLU A 535 -28.35 12.74 26.87
N THR A 536 -27.84 13.93 26.54
CA THR A 536 -27.93 14.51 25.19
C THR A 536 -27.15 13.66 24.19
N TYR A 537 -25.95 13.18 24.54
CA TYR A 537 -25.17 12.31 23.66
C TYR A 537 -25.87 10.97 23.44
N ARG A 538 -26.43 10.38 24.49
CA ARG A 538 -27.19 9.13 24.41
C ARG A 538 -28.44 9.29 23.53
N ASP A 539 -29.17 10.38 23.66
CA ASP A 539 -30.37 10.63 22.83
C ASP A 539 -30.06 10.80 21.34
N LEU A 540 -28.94 11.46 21.05
CA LEU A 540 -28.53 11.78 19.66
C LEU A 540 -27.59 10.76 19.04
N GLY A 541 -27.15 9.72 19.75
CA GLY A 541 -26.16 8.78 19.27
C GLY A 541 -24.78 9.38 19.08
N ILE A 542 -24.43 10.42 19.86
CA ILE A 542 -23.12 11.07 19.78
C ILE A 542 -22.10 10.25 20.55
N LEU A 543 -20.99 9.95 19.89
CA LEU A 543 -19.81 9.33 20.47
C LEU A 543 -18.82 10.41 20.89
N TYR A 544 -17.97 10.08 21.87
CA TYR A 544 -17.01 11.00 22.45
C TYR A 544 -15.63 10.34 22.49
N ASP A 545 -14.60 11.13 22.21
CA ASP A 545 -13.21 10.76 22.40
C ASP A 545 -12.40 11.97 22.89
N ARG A 546 -11.23 11.72 23.49
CA ARG A 546 -10.39 12.75 24.07
C ARG A 546 -8.92 12.33 23.98
N ASP A 547 -8.07 13.26 23.59
CA ASP A 547 -6.62 13.16 23.71
C ASP A 547 -6.06 14.25 24.64
N ASP A 548 -4.74 14.35 24.77
CA ASP A 548 -4.06 15.35 25.61
C ASP A 548 -4.26 16.78 25.11
N HIS A 549 -4.79 16.98 23.92
CA HIS A 549 -4.92 18.27 23.25
C HIS A 549 -6.35 18.78 23.17
N GLY A 550 -7.34 17.88 23.18
CA GLY A 550 -8.72 18.28 23.03
C GLY A 550 -9.74 17.16 23.04
N THR A 551 -10.95 17.46 22.59
CA THR A 551 -12.08 16.54 22.56
C THR A 551 -12.64 16.38 21.15
N PHE A 552 -13.27 15.23 20.92
CA PHE A 552 -13.88 14.85 19.65
C PHE A 552 -15.27 14.29 19.90
N ARG A 553 -16.27 14.95 19.35
CA ARG A 553 -17.67 14.56 19.42
C ARG A 553 -18.17 14.25 18.02
N HIS A 554 -18.80 13.10 17.83
CA HIS A 554 -19.23 12.72 16.49
C HIS A 554 -20.43 11.78 16.50
N CYS A 555 -21.20 11.78 15.44
CA CYS A 555 -22.27 10.83 15.20
C CYS A 555 -22.36 10.46 13.71
N TYR A 556 -23.05 9.39 13.42
CA TYR A 556 -23.10 8.84 12.07
C TYR A 556 -24.54 8.80 11.55
N THR A 557 -24.71 9.02 10.24
CA THR A 557 -25.94 8.74 9.54
C THR A 557 -26.10 7.24 9.29
N ARG A 558 -27.29 6.79 8.96
CA ARG A 558 -27.44 5.48 8.34
C ARG A 558 -26.78 5.44 6.97
N THR A 559 -26.37 4.23 6.56
CA THR A 559 -25.70 3.99 5.28
C THR A 559 -26.70 4.09 4.12
N VAL A 560 -26.30 4.75 3.03
CA VAL A 560 -26.99 4.77 1.73
C VAL A 560 -26.07 4.08 0.73
N GLY A 561 -26.46 2.92 0.22
CA GLY A 561 -25.58 2.06 -0.57
C GLY A 561 -24.35 1.66 0.23
N ARG A 562 -23.17 2.10 -0.21
CA ARG A 562 -21.88 1.86 0.47
C ARG A 562 -21.31 3.10 1.17
N VAL A 563 -22.11 4.15 1.36
CA VAL A 563 -21.64 5.42 1.94
C VAL A 563 -22.50 5.82 3.13
N PHE A 564 -21.88 6.33 4.17
CA PHE A 564 -22.53 7.05 5.25
C PHE A 564 -21.79 8.36 5.53
N LEU A 565 -22.43 9.29 6.23
CA LEU A 565 -21.84 10.55 6.60
C LEU A 565 -21.57 10.56 8.12
N GLU A 566 -20.45 11.13 8.48
CA GLU A 566 -20.08 11.42 9.86
C GLU A 566 -20.23 12.91 10.11
N LEU A 567 -20.92 13.30 11.17
CA LEU A 567 -20.95 14.65 11.68
C LEU A 567 -20.02 14.74 12.86
N LEU A 568 -19.13 15.71 12.89
CA LEU A 568 -18.14 15.80 13.95
C LEU A 568 -17.84 17.23 14.38
N GLN A 569 -17.36 17.36 15.62
CA GLN A 569 -16.82 18.58 16.19
C GLN A 569 -15.51 18.27 16.87
N ARG A 570 -14.48 19.08 16.57
CA ARG A 570 -13.17 19.04 17.21
C ARG A 570 -12.99 20.27 18.07
N ASP A 571 -12.66 20.08 19.33
CA ASP A 571 -12.37 21.17 20.26
C ASP A 571 -10.94 21.06 20.79
N GLY A 572 -10.35 22.20 21.12
CA GLY A 572 -8.99 22.27 21.61
C GLY A 572 -7.95 22.05 20.52
N GLY A 573 -7.41 20.97 20.35
CA GLY A 573 -6.43 20.61 19.32
C GLY A 573 -6.41 19.11 19.09
N TYR A 574 -7.55 18.45 19.29
CA TYR A 574 -7.69 17.00 19.10
C TYR A 574 -7.17 16.56 17.72
N ARG A 575 -6.25 15.60 17.72
CA ARG A 575 -5.51 15.16 16.52
C ARG A 575 -5.98 13.82 15.97
N GLY A 576 -6.72 13.03 16.77
CA GLY A 576 -7.24 11.73 16.37
C GLY A 576 -8.37 11.82 15.33
N TYR A 577 -8.92 10.69 15.01
CA TYR A 577 -10.08 10.53 14.10
C TYR A 577 -11.14 9.59 14.68
N GLY A 578 -11.22 9.53 16.03
CA GLY A 578 -12.23 8.74 16.74
C GLY A 578 -12.08 7.23 16.61
N ALA A 579 -10.88 6.73 16.34
CA ALA A 579 -10.62 5.30 16.15
C ALA A 579 -11.05 4.44 17.36
N ALA A 580 -10.96 4.99 18.57
CA ALA A 580 -11.40 4.33 19.81
C ALA A 580 -12.91 3.96 19.78
N ASN A 581 -13.73 4.70 19.02
CA ASN A 581 -15.16 4.47 18.88
C ASN A 581 -15.53 3.57 17.69
N ALA A 582 -14.56 3.22 16.83
CA ALA A 582 -14.84 2.43 15.64
C ALA A 582 -15.42 1.04 15.94
N PRO A 583 -15.02 0.28 16.99
CA PRO A 583 -15.67 -0.99 17.34
C PRO A 583 -17.17 -0.85 17.62
N VAL A 584 -17.54 0.20 18.35
CA VAL A 584 -18.96 0.47 18.69
C VAL A 584 -19.76 0.82 17.43
N ARG A 585 -19.21 1.66 16.56
CA ARG A 585 -19.82 1.99 15.25
C ARG A 585 -20.01 0.75 14.38
N LEU A 586 -18.98 -0.08 14.23
CA LEU A 586 -19.04 -1.30 13.43
C LEU A 586 -20.13 -2.25 13.94
N ALA A 587 -20.16 -2.51 15.24
CA ALA A 587 -21.18 -3.33 15.86
C ALA A 587 -22.60 -2.77 15.62
N ALA A 588 -22.79 -1.46 15.80
CA ALA A 588 -24.08 -0.81 15.56
C ALA A 588 -24.52 -0.90 14.09
N GLN A 589 -23.58 -0.76 13.14
CA GLN A 589 -23.85 -0.91 11.71
C GLN A 589 -24.27 -2.34 11.35
N HIS A 590 -23.65 -3.36 11.93
CA HIS A 590 -24.04 -4.76 11.73
C HIS A 590 -25.47 -5.03 12.22
N VAL A 591 -25.83 -4.53 13.39
CA VAL A 591 -27.21 -4.68 13.92
C VAL A 591 -28.23 -4.07 12.96
N VAL A 592 -27.97 -2.86 12.46
CA VAL A 592 -28.88 -2.16 11.54
C VAL A 592 -29.04 -2.93 10.22
N ARG A 593 -27.98 -3.52 9.67
CA ARG A 593 -28.02 -4.33 8.44
C ARG A 593 -28.81 -5.63 8.64
N GLY A 594 -28.62 -6.32 9.77
CA GLY A 594 -29.31 -7.56 10.08
C GLY A 594 -30.83 -7.42 10.19
N PHE A 595 -31.31 -6.24 10.60
CA PHE A 595 -32.76 -5.95 10.67
C PHE A 595 -33.39 -5.56 9.32
N THR A 596 -32.61 -5.23 8.29
CA THR A 596 -33.12 -4.83 6.97
C THR A 596 -33.10 -5.97 5.94
N GLY A 597 -32.58 -7.14 6.29
CA GLY A 597 -32.46 -8.34 5.45
C GLY A 597 -33.44 -9.47 5.80
N GLY A 598 -34.50 -9.19 6.60
CA GLY A 598 -35.55 -10.12 6.95
C GLY A 598 -36.83 -9.84 6.16
#